data_ef498fd61a0d1ad31e405a3fd139be62
#
_entry.id   ef498fd61a0d1ad31e405a3fd139be62
#
_cell.length_a   1.000
_cell.length_b   1.000
_cell.length_c   1.000
_cell.angle_alpha   90.00
_cell.angle_beta   90.00
_cell.angle_gamma   90.00
#
_symmetry.space_group_name_H-M   'P 1'
#
loop_
_entity.id
_entity.type
_entity.pdbx_description
1 polymer ?
#
loop_
_entity_poly.entity_id
_entity_poly.type
_entity_poly.pdbx_seq_one_letter_code
_entity_poly.pdbx_strand_id
1 'polypeptide(L)'
;MLEPVEDVGGVAQPLLQVNGLTKHFPVRGGLFAAKRTVRAVDNVSFSVAKGETVGIVGESGCGKSTTARLLMHLMPRDDGDIIYDGMTVGQSLSLRELRRGMQMVFQDSYASLNPRLTIEESIAFGPKVHGMADGAARALARELLGKVGLVPANFANRYPHEISGGQRQRVNIARALALSPRLVILDEAVSALDKSVEAQVLNLLADLKREFGLTYLFISHDLNVVRYISDRVLVMYLGEVVELGPVDQVWDAPAHPYTRALLAAMPSPDPDRRTEKPPISGDPPNPIDPPTGCRFHTRCPFAEPLCANATPKLTALDRMGHEAACYMAIPGSGHSRAPREETA
;
A
#
# COMPACT_ATOMS: atom_id res chain seq x y z
N MET A 1 11.74 -0.56 -25.14
CA MET A 1 11.70 -0.39 -23.67
C MET A 1 13.01 0.22 -23.22
N LEU A 2 13.01 1.02 -22.14
CA LEU A 2 14.25 1.32 -21.43
C LEU A 2 14.80 0.00 -20.89
N GLU A 3 16.11 -0.17 -20.86
CA GLU A 3 16.71 -1.36 -20.23
C GLU A 3 16.17 -1.51 -18.81
N PRO A 4 15.75 -2.71 -18.38
CA PRO A 4 15.29 -2.92 -17.04
C PRO A 4 16.38 -2.50 -16.04
N VAL A 5 15.96 -1.96 -14.89
CA VAL A 5 16.89 -1.62 -13.81
C VAL A 5 17.59 -2.91 -13.37
N GLU A 6 18.92 -2.95 -13.40
CA GLU A 6 19.71 -4.13 -13.00
C GLU A 6 19.36 -4.58 -11.58
N ASP A 7 19.35 -5.89 -11.37
CA ASP A 7 19.16 -6.50 -10.05
C ASP A 7 20.46 -6.45 -9.25
N VAL A 8 20.59 -5.47 -8.37
CA VAL A 8 21.81 -5.26 -7.56
C VAL A 8 21.81 -6.17 -6.32
N GLY A 9 20.63 -6.50 -5.78
CA GLY A 9 20.51 -7.21 -4.50
C GLY A 9 20.52 -8.73 -4.55
N GLY A 10 20.45 -9.35 -5.74
CA GLY A 10 20.36 -10.82 -5.89
C GLY A 10 19.00 -11.40 -5.49
N VAL A 11 18.79 -12.69 -5.74
CA VAL A 11 17.46 -13.35 -5.67
C VAL A 11 16.90 -13.44 -4.24
N ALA A 12 17.76 -13.55 -3.23
CA ALA A 12 17.35 -13.75 -1.82
C ALA A 12 17.01 -12.44 -1.09
N GLN A 13 17.33 -11.29 -1.67
CA GLN A 13 17.11 -9.99 -1.02
C GLN A 13 15.73 -9.42 -1.38
N PRO A 14 14.97 -8.85 -0.41
CA PRO A 14 13.72 -8.17 -0.70
C PRO A 14 13.97 -6.98 -1.64
N LEU A 15 13.02 -6.72 -2.55
CA LEU A 15 13.09 -5.57 -3.44
C LEU A 15 12.94 -4.26 -2.68
N LEU A 16 12.07 -4.25 -1.67
CA LEU A 16 11.85 -3.11 -0.79
C LEU A 16 11.96 -3.56 0.67
N GLN A 17 12.71 -2.84 1.47
CA GLN A 17 12.76 -2.99 2.92
C GLN A 17 12.56 -1.62 3.56
N VAL A 18 11.67 -1.57 4.53
CA VAL A 18 11.29 -0.36 5.27
C VAL A 18 11.54 -0.63 6.74
N ASN A 19 12.32 0.23 7.39
CA ASN A 19 12.71 0.07 8.79
C ASN A 19 12.36 1.34 9.56
N GLY A 20 11.44 1.24 10.52
CA GLY A 20 11.11 2.33 11.44
C GLY A 20 10.57 3.60 10.79
N LEU A 21 9.92 3.48 9.62
CA LEU A 21 9.45 4.64 8.86
C LEU A 21 8.47 5.48 9.70
N THR A 22 8.79 6.77 9.84
CA THR A 22 8.04 7.68 10.70
C THR A 22 7.74 9.00 9.98
N LYS A 23 6.49 9.47 10.14
CA LYS A 23 6.04 10.78 9.69
C LYS A 23 4.99 11.35 10.61
N HIS A 24 5.32 12.46 11.22
CA HIS A 24 4.47 13.22 12.09
C HIS A 24 4.19 14.60 11.50
N PHE A 25 2.93 15.04 11.51
CA PHE A 25 2.53 16.35 11.01
C PHE A 25 2.19 17.27 12.19
N PRO A 26 2.91 18.39 12.35
CA PRO A 26 2.57 19.37 13.39
C PRO A 26 1.23 20.03 13.05
N VAL A 27 0.32 20.06 14.02
CA VAL A 27 -0.94 20.81 13.93
C VAL A 27 -0.70 22.22 14.49
N ARG A 28 -0.92 23.22 13.65
CA ARG A 28 -0.83 24.62 14.08
C ARG A 28 -2.03 24.95 14.98
N GLY A 29 -1.77 25.13 16.26
CA GLY A 29 -2.72 25.72 17.20
C GLY A 29 -2.62 27.24 17.18
N GLY A 30 -3.54 27.95 17.87
CA GLY A 30 -3.41 29.39 18.11
C GLY A 30 -2.14 29.75 18.88
N LEU A 31 -1.86 31.06 19.01
CA LEU A 31 -0.61 31.62 19.54
C LEU A 31 -0.17 31.04 20.92
N PHE A 32 -1.11 30.48 21.70
CA PHE A 32 -0.88 29.89 23.02
C PHE A 32 -1.27 28.42 23.12
N ALA A 33 -1.59 27.74 22.00
CA ALA A 33 -1.97 26.34 22.03
C ALA A 33 -0.75 25.43 22.11
N ALA A 34 -0.85 24.35 22.90
CA ALA A 34 0.18 23.29 22.96
C ALA A 34 0.43 22.74 21.54
N LYS A 35 1.68 22.47 21.23
CA LYS A 35 2.05 21.80 19.97
C LYS A 35 1.41 20.41 19.96
N ARG A 36 0.46 20.19 19.07
CA ARG A 36 -0.14 18.88 18.79
C ARG A 36 0.44 18.31 17.51
N THR A 37 0.48 17.00 17.40
CA THR A 37 1.12 16.32 16.28
C THR A 37 0.26 15.14 15.86
N VAL A 38 -0.08 15.08 14.57
CA VAL A 38 -0.71 13.89 13.96
C VAL A 38 0.38 12.86 13.68
N ARG A 39 0.30 11.70 14.30
CA ARG A 39 1.20 10.57 14.03
C ARG A 39 0.66 9.75 12.86
N ALA A 40 0.90 10.24 11.63
CA ALA A 40 0.33 9.64 10.44
C ALA A 40 0.98 8.31 10.06
N VAL A 41 2.28 8.18 10.28
CA VAL A 41 3.06 6.94 10.16
C VAL A 41 4.03 6.94 11.33
N ASP A 42 4.06 5.86 12.10
CA ASP A 42 4.79 5.79 13.36
C ASP A 42 5.48 4.43 13.51
N ASN A 43 6.79 4.42 13.28
CA ASN A 43 7.66 3.24 13.38
C ASN A 43 7.20 2.05 12.51
N VAL A 44 6.80 2.30 11.27
CA VAL A 44 6.35 1.27 10.33
C VAL A 44 7.55 0.52 9.73
N SER A 45 7.53 -0.81 9.87
CA SER A 45 8.57 -1.68 9.32
C SER A 45 7.94 -2.85 8.58
N PHE A 46 8.42 -3.13 7.37
CA PHE A 46 8.03 -4.29 6.55
C PHE A 46 8.98 -4.49 5.39
N SER A 47 8.86 -5.62 4.71
CA SER A 47 9.60 -5.91 3.48
C SER A 47 8.66 -6.41 2.38
N VAL A 48 9.08 -6.22 1.12
CA VAL A 48 8.39 -6.73 -0.08
C VAL A 48 9.40 -7.52 -0.90
N ALA A 49 9.13 -8.80 -1.12
CA ALA A 49 9.97 -9.65 -1.95
C ALA A 49 9.82 -9.31 -3.45
N LYS A 50 10.79 -9.75 -4.26
CA LYS A 50 10.71 -9.59 -5.73
C LYS A 50 9.57 -10.42 -6.30
N GLY A 51 8.75 -9.81 -7.15
CA GLY A 51 7.58 -10.44 -7.74
C GLY A 51 6.39 -10.65 -6.78
N GLU A 52 6.50 -10.20 -5.52
CA GLU A 52 5.43 -10.27 -4.52
C GLU A 52 4.41 -9.15 -4.70
N THR A 53 3.17 -9.40 -4.29
CA THR A 53 2.17 -8.35 -4.04
C THR A 53 1.88 -8.28 -2.55
N VAL A 54 2.22 -7.15 -1.92
CA VAL A 54 1.83 -6.86 -0.53
C VAL A 54 0.64 -5.91 -0.54
N GLY A 55 -0.49 -6.36 0.02
CA GLY A 55 -1.67 -5.54 0.23
C GLY A 55 -1.53 -4.69 1.50
N ILE A 56 -1.89 -3.41 1.46
CA ILE A 56 -1.97 -2.56 2.66
C ILE A 56 -3.43 -2.20 2.90
N VAL A 57 -3.95 -2.57 4.06
CA VAL A 57 -5.34 -2.35 4.45
C VAL A 57 -5.46 -1.61 5.79
N GLY A 58 -6.64 -1.07 6.06
CA GLY A 58 -6.99 -0.39 7.30
C GLY A 58 -8.01 0.72 7.08
N GLU A 59 -8.58 1.26 8.15
CA GLU A 59 -9.55 2.36 8.11
C GLU A 59 -9.01 3.60 7.38
N SER A 60 -9.92 4.47 6.88
CA SER A 60 -9.52 5.74 6.29
C SER A 60 -8.73 6.58 7.30
N GLY A 61 -7.64 7.22 6.83
CA GLY A 61 -6.78 8.03 7.69
C GLY A 61 -5.76 7.25 8.54
N CYS A 62 -5.68 5.91 8.45
CA CYS A 62 -4.71 5.12 9.24
C CYS A 62 -3.26 5.24 8.77
N GLY A 63 -2.95 5.97 7.67
CA GLY A 63 -1.58 6.22 7.21
C GLY A 63 -1.17 5.58 5.89
N LYS A 64 -2.02 4.77 5.24
CA LYS A 64 -1.69 4.01 4.00
C LYS A 64 -1.11 4.87 2.87
N SER A 65 -1.85 5.86 2.40
CA SER A 65 -1.39 6.76 1.32
C SER A 65 -0.22 7.65 1.74
N THR A 66 -0.10 7.96 3.04
CA THR A 66 1.07 8.66 3.58
C THR A 66 2.31 7.77 3.46
N THR A 67 2.21 6.49 3.83
CA THR A 67 3.28 5.51 3.65
C THR A 67 3.71 5.42 2.18
N ALA A 68 2.77 5.30 1.25
CA ALA A 68 3.07 5.27 -0.18
C ALA A 68 3.85 6.52 -0.66
N ARG A 69 3.42 7.70 -0.22
CA ARG A 69 4.10 8.97 -0.57
C ARG A 69 5.50 9.10 0.03
N LEU A 70 5.70 8.56 1.23
CA LEU A 70 7.04 8.49 1.85
C LEU A 70 7.97 7.57 1.08
N LEU A 71 7.49 6.38 0.65
CA LEU A 71 8.26 5.42 -0.14
C LEU A 71 8.73 6.04 -1.47
N MET A 72 7.85 6.78 -2.15
CA MET A 72 8.17 7.53 -3.38
C MET A 72 9.00 8.80 -3.16
N HIS A 73 9.32 9.11 -1.89
CA HIS A 73 9.99 10.35 -1.50
C HIS A 73 9.26 11.61 -2.06
N LEU A 74 7.93 11.58 -2.08
CA LEU A 74 7.08 12.73 -2.43
C LEU A 74 6.91 13.70 -1.25
N MET A 75 7.23 13.23 -0.06
CA MET A 75 7.39 14.03 1.16
C MET A 75 8.58 13.49 1.98
N PRO A 76 9.25 14.33 2.76
CA PRO A 76 10.34 13.88 3.62
C PRO A 76 9.79 13.04 4.78
N ARG A 77 10.47 11.95 5.09
CA ARG A 77 10.28 11.20 6.33
C ARG A 77 10.91 11.96 7.49
N ASP A 78 10.44 11.70 8.70
CA ASP A 78 11.03 12.29 9.91
C ASP A 78 12.08 11.34 10.51
N ASP A 79 11.87 10.00 10.36
CA ASP A 79 12.82 8.98 10.80
C ASP A 79 12.65 7.68 9.97
N GLY A 80 13.56 6.74 10.17
CA GLY A 80 13.57 5.42 9.54
C GLY A 80 14.29 5.38 8.19
N ASP A 81 14.48 4.15 7.68
CA ASP A 81 15.21 3.89 6.44
C ASP A 81 14.32 3.20 5.40
N ILE A 82 14.55 3.56 4.14
CA ILE A 82 13.98 2.92 2.96
C ILE A 82 15.14 2.35 2.16
N ILE A 83 15.16 1.04 2.00
CA ILE A 83 16.16 0.31 1.23
C ILE A 83 15.45 -0.29 0.02
N TYR A 84 15.91 0.06 -1.18
CA TYR A 84 15.37 -0.44 -2.44
C TYR A 84 16.47 -1.22 -3.17
N ASP A 85 16.23 -2.49 -3.43
CA ASP A 85 17.18 -3.41 -4.07
C ASP A 85 18.58 -3.39 -3.41
N GLY A 86 18.61 -3.39 -2.07
CA GLY A 86 19.85 -3.35 -1.27
C GLY A 86 20.49 -1.98 -1.10
N MET A 87 19.98 -0.95 -1.73
CA MET A 87 20.52 0.41 -1.67
C MET A 87 19.66 1.34 -0.82
N THR A 88 20.26 2.08 0.09
CA THR A 88 19.57 3.05 0.95
C THR A 88 19.19 4.30 0.17
N VAL A 89 17.91 4.64 0.14
CA VAL A 89 17.37 5.79 -0.57
C VAL A 89 17.89 7.10 0.04
N GLY A 90 18.47 7.95 -0.81
CA GLY A 90 19.06 9.23 -0.43
C GLY A 90 20.52 9.14 0.05
N GLN A 91 21.10 7.95 0.10
CA GLN A 91 22.52 7.72 0.41
C GLN A 91 23.23 7.04 -0.78
N SER A 92 22.97 5.74 -0.98
CA SER A 92 23.57 4.95 -2.07
C SER A 92 22.68 4.89 -3.32
N LEU A 93 21.39 5.22 -3.21
CA LEU A 93 20.44 5.30 -4.32
C LEU A 93 19.91 6.74 -4.47
N SER A 94 20.09 7.33 -5.66
CA SER A 94 19.56 8.64 -5.96
C SER A 94 18.03 8.61 -6.13
N LEU A 95 17.34 9.75 -5.88
CA LEU A 95 15.91 9.85 -6.08
C LEU A 95 15.49 9.67 -7.56
N ARG A 96 16.38 9.96 -8.49
CA ARG A 96 16.12 9.76 -9.92
C ARG A 96 16.08 8.26 -10.27
N GLU A 97 17.02 7.49 -9.73
CA GLU A 97 17.05 6.02 -9.88
C GLU A 97 15.89 5.37 -9.17
N LEU A 98 15.61 5.76 -7.91
CA LEU A 98 14.43 5.29 -7.19
C LEU A 98 13.16 5.47 -8.02
N ARG A 99 12.92 6.69 -8.54
CA ARG A 99 11.73 7.02 -9.34
C ARG A 99 11.70 6.35 -10.71
N ARG A 100 12.82 5.84 -11.21
CA ARG A 100 12.85 4.98 -12.38
C ARG A 100 12.42 3.55 -12.03
N GLY A 101 12.96 3.00 -10.95
CA GLY A 101 12.70 1.62 -10.52
C GLY A 101 11.37 1.42 -9.80
N MET A 102 10.84 2.48 -9.18
CA MET A 102 9.57 2.46 -8.43
C MET A 102 8.62 3.51 -9.01
N GLN A 103 7.41 3.10 -9.36
CA GLN A 103 6.38 3.98 -9.91
C GLN A 103 5.10 3.91 -9.07
N MET A 104 4.23 4.91 -9.21
CA MET A 104 2.99 5.01 -8.45
C MET A 104 1.80 5.33 -9.35
N VAL A 105 0.72 4.58 -9.17
CA VAL A 105 -0.60 4.88 -9.70
C VAL A 105 -1.43 5.48 -8.56
N PHE A 106 -1.86 6.72 -8.73
CA PHE A 106 -2.56 7.48 -7.70
C PHE A 106 -4.06 7.18 -7.70
N GLN A 107 -4.71 7.43 -6.56
CA GLN A 107 -6.14 7.27 -6.34
C GLN A 107 -7.00 8.08 -7.34
N ASP A 108 -6.68 9.36 -7.52
CA ASP A 108 -7.40 10.21 -8.48
C ASP A 108 -6.79 10.08 -9.89
N SER A 109 -7.44 9.27 -10.71
CA SER A 109 -7.00 9.02 -12.08
C SER A 109 -7.09 10.26 -12.97
N TYR A 110 -7.95 11.25 -12.66
CA TYR A 110 -8.10 12.48 -13.42
C TYR A 110 -7.03 13.51 -13.04
N ALA A 111 -6.88 13.79 -11.74
CA ALA A 111 -5.87 14.74 -11.24
C ALA A 111 -4.42 14.27 -11.52
N SER A 112 -4.22 12.98 -11.78
CA SER A 112 -2.90 12.41 -12.10
C SER A 112 -2.42 12.71 -13.51
N LEU A 113 -3.30 13.13 -14.43
CA LEU A 113 -2.96 13.42 -15.80
C LEU A 113 -2.99 14.92 -16.07
N ASN A 114 -2.02 15.41 -16.84
CA ASN A 114 -2.06 16.80 -17.30
C ASN A 114 -3.14 16.94 -18.39
N PRO A 115 -4.21 17.75 -18.16
CA PRO A 115 -5.32 17.86 -19.12
C PRO A 115 -4.95 18.52 -20.46
N ARG A 116 -3.76 19.12 -20.54
CA ARG A 116 -3.23 19.76 -21.76
C ARG A 116 -2.41 18.84 -22.64
N LEU A 117 -2.08 17.65 -22.16
CA LEU A 117 -1.33 16.65 -22.92
C LEU A 117 -2.27 15.58 -23.47
N THR A 118 -1.98 15.08 -24.65
CA THR A 118 -2.64 13.89 -25.17
C THR A 118 -2.25 12.65 -24.35
N ILE A 119 -2.98 11.58 -24.53
CA ILE A 119 -2.71 10.31 -23.85
C ILE A 119 -1.32 9.78 -24.19
N GLU A 120 -0.95 9.82 -25.48
CA GLU A 120 0.40 9.43 -25.93
C GLU A 120 1.48 10.30 -25.27
N GLU A 121 1.29 11.61 -25.25
CA GLU A 121 2.25 12.54 -24.64
C GLU A 121 2.38 12.33 -23.14
N SER A 122 1.26 12.03 -22.44
CA SER A 122 1.24 11.75 -21.02
C SER A 122 2.04 10.49 -20.67
N ILE A 123 1.97 9.44 -21.47
CA ILE A 123 2.74 8.20 -21.30
C ILE A 123 4.21 8.41 -21.70
N ALA A 124 4.45 9.09 -22.81
CA ALA A 124 5.80 9.35 -23.33
C ALA A 124 6.62 10.33 -22.48
N PHE A 125 5.97 11.10 -21.60
CA PHE A 125 6.61 12.16 -20.81
C PHE A 125 7.75 11.62 -19.92
N GLY A 126 7.49 10.56 -19.15
CA GLY A 126 8.50 9.95 -18.28
C GLY A 126 9.74 9.49 -19.04
N PRO A 127 9.63 8.63 -20.06
CA PRO A 127 10.76 8.22 -20.89
C PRO A 127 11.56 9.38 -21.49
N LYS A 128 10.90 10.43 -21.96
CA LYS A 128 11.57 11.64 -22.51
C LYS A 128 12.40 12.36 -21.45
N VAL A 129 11.87 12.54 -20.23
CA VAL A 129 12.61 13.13 -19.10
C VAL A 129 13.83 12.29 -18.71
N HIS A 130 13.75 10.97 -18.92
CA HIS A 130 14.87 10.04 -18.71
C HIS A 130 15.78 9.88 -19.93
N GLY A 131 15.65 10.73 -20.97
CA GLY A 131 16.58 10.82 -22.09
C GLY A 131 16.23 9.99 -23.32
N MET A 132 15.05 9.35 -23.35
CA MET A 132 14.59 8.66 -24.57
C MET A 132 14.22 9.67 -25.66
N ALA A 133 14.63 9.40 -26.92
CA ALA A 133 14.25 10.22 -28.06
C ALA A 133 12.73 10.27 -28.24
N ASP A 134 12.20 11.41 -28.68
CA ASP A 134 10.74 11.65 -28.79
C ASP A 134 10.01 10.57 -29.61
N GLY A 135 10.52 10.22 -30.76
CA GLY A 135 9.92 9.17 -31.61
C GLY A 135 9.88 7.81 -30.94
N ALA A 136 10.95 7.42 -30.21
CA ALA A 136 11.01 6.17 -29.46
C ALA A 136 10.05 6.18 -28.27
N ALA A 137 9.96 7.30 -27.54
CA ALA A 137 9.05 7.45 -26.41
C ALA A 137 7.57 7.38 -26.84
N ARG A 138 7.22 7.97 -28.00
CA ARG A 138 5.86 7.87 -28.56
C ARG A 138 5.55 6.45 -29.06
N ALA A 139 6.52 5.76 -29.68
CA ALA A 139 6.35 4.36 -30.08
C ALA A 139 6.09 3.47 -28.87
N LEU A 140 6.88 3.62 -27.80
CA LEU A 140 6.67 2.93 -26.52
C LEU A 140 5.30 3.24 -25.91
N ALA A 141 4.86 4.51 -25.95
CA ALA A 141 3.55 4.89 -25.43
C ALA A 141 2.41 4.15 -26.17
N ARG A 142 2.50 4.01 -27.49
CA ARG A 142 1.53 3.25 -28.29
C ARG A 142 1.57 1.75 -27.99
N GLU A 143 2.75 1.18 -27.83
CA GLU A 143 2.91 -0.22 -27.40
C GLU A 143 2.20 -0.46 -26.05
N LEU A 144 2.49 0.39 -25.06
CA LEU A 144 1.88 0.28 -23.73
C LEU A 144 0.37 0.51 -23.71
N LEU A 145 -0.15 1.40 -24.58
CA LEU A 145 -1.59 1.51 -24.78
C LEU A 145 -2.20 0.17 -25.24
N GLY A 146 -1.57 -0.52 -26.18
CA GLY A 146 -1.98 -1.86 -26.58
C GLY A 146 -1.97 -2.86 -25.42
N LYS A 147 -0.91 -2.84 -24.60
CA LYS A 147 -0.78 -3.72 -23.42
C LYS A 147 -1.88 -3.53 -22.38
N VAL A 148 -2.36 -2.29 -22.21
CA VAL A 148 -3.49 -2.02 -21.30
C VAL A 148 -4.87 -2.14 -21.97
N GLY A 149 -4.93 -2.72 -23.19
CA GLY A 149 -6.18 -2.97 -23.91
C GLY A 149 -6.81 -1.72 -24.51
N LEU A 150 -6.04 -0.67 -24.79
CA LEU A 150 -6.48 0.54 -25.48
C LEU A 150 -5.87 0.61 -26.88
N VAL A 151 -6.70 0.54 -27.93
CA VAL A 151 -6.24 0.59 -29.32
C VAL A 151 -5.57 1.94 -29.60
N PRO A 152 -4.25 1.99 -29.91
CA PRO A 152 -3.52 3.25 -30.03
C PRO A 152 -4.11 4.22 -31.06
N ALA A 153 -4.60 3.72 -32.21
CA ALA A 153 -5.22 4.53 -33.26
C ALA A 153 -6.43 5.34 -32.73
N ASN A 154 -7.13 4.83 -31.72
CA ASN A 154 -8.34 5.44 -31.19
C ASN A 154 -8.07 6.32 -29.96
N PHE A 155 -6.96 6.10 -29.24
CA PHE A 155 -6.72 6.72 -27.94
C PHE A 155 -5.51 7.64 -27.87
N ALA A 156 -4.46 7.42 -28.68
CA ALA A 156 -3.18 8.13 -28.59
C ALA A 156 -3.34 9.66 -28.61
N ASN A 157 -4.19 10.17 -29.49
CA ASN A 157 -4.39 11.61 -29.72
C ASN A 157 -5.53 12.22 -28.90
N ARG A 158 -6.24 11.42 -28.07
CA ARG A 158 -7.28 11.95 -27.16
C ARG A 158 -6.67 12.63 -25.95
N TYR A 159 -7.47 13.48 -25.34
CA TYR A 159 -7.16 14.12 -24.06
C TYR A 159 -7.80 13.36 -22.88
N PRO A 160 -7.31 13.53 -21.64
CA PRO A 160 -7.86 12.86 -20.47
C PRO A 160 -9.36 13.05 -20.24
N HIS A 161 -9.92 14.18 -20.63
CA HIS A 161 -11.35 14.47 -20.48
C HIS A 161 -12.25 13.79 -21.52
N GLU A 162 -11.67 13.23 -22.59
CA GLU A 162 -12.38 12.55 -23.69
C GLU A 162 -12.52 11.03 -23.47
N ILE A 163 -12.05 10.50 -22.34
CA ILE A 163 -12.04 9.07 -22.02
C ILE A 163 -12.72 8.78 -20.67
N SER A 164 -13.23 7.55 -20.52
CA SER A 164 -13.91 7.11 -19.29
C SER A 164 -12.95 6.94 -18.10
N GLY A 165 -13.49 6.82 -16.88
CA GLY A 165 -12.70 6.59 -15.66
C GLY A 165 -11.82 5.35 -15.74
N GLY A 166 -12.37 4.21 -16.17
CA GLY A 166 -11.60 2.98 -16.35
C GLY A 166 -10.54 3.06 -17.45
N GLN A 167 -10.82 3.80 -18.55
CA GLN A 167 -9.82 4.07 -19.57
C GLN A 167 -8.70 4.97 -19.05
N ARG A 168 -9.02 6.02 -18.27
CA ARG A 168 -7.99 6.86 -17.61
C ARG A 168 -7.12 6.04 -16.68
N GLN A 169 -7.72 5.12 -15.92
CA GLN A 169 -6.96 4.25 -15.02
C GLN A 169 -5.98 3.37 -15.81
N ARG A 170 -6.40 2.77 -16.91
CA ARG A 170 -5.52 2.00 -17.80
C ARG A 170 -4.37 2.86 -18.35
N VAL A 171 -4.64 4.12 -18.71
CA VAL A 171 -3.61 5.09 -19.13
C VAL A 171 -2.62 5.37 -17.99
N ASN A 172 -3.07 5.55 -16.76
CA ASN A 172 -2.19 5.75 -15.60
C ASN A 172 -1.30 4.53 -15.32
N ILE A 173 -1.83 3.33 -15.51
CA ILE A 173 -1.06 2.09 -15.45
C ILE A 173 -0.01 2.06 -16.56
N ALA A 174 -0.38 2.33 -17.82
CA ALA A 174 0.56 2.41 -18.94
C ALA A 174 1.67 3.44 -18.71
N ARG A 175 1.32 4.60 -18.16
CA ARG A 175 2.28 5.65 -17.79
C ARG A 175 3.27 5.17 -16.73
N ALA A 176 2.80 4.47 -15.70
CA ALA A 176 3.66 3.90 -14.67
C ALA A 176 4.64 2.86 -15.26
N LEU A 177 4.20 2.04 -16.21
CA LEU A 177 5.03 1.03 -16.86
C LEU A 177 6.07 1.62 -17.83
N ALA A 178 5.91 2.86 -18.28
CA ALA A 178 6.75 3.47 -19.31
C ALA A 178 8.23 3.60 -18.94
N LEU A 179 8.57 3.57 -17.64
CA LEU A 179 9.94 3.57 -17.15
C LEU A 179 10.50 2.17 -16.87
N SER A 180 9.76 1.11 -17.19
CA SER A 180 10.10 -0.29 -16.90
C SER A 180 10.43 -0.50 -15.41
N PRO A 181 9.51 -0.11 -14.49
CA PRO A 181 9.75 -0.21 -13.06
C PRO A 181 9.78 -1.68 -12.62
N ARG A 182 10.44 -1.95 -11.50
CA ARG A 182 10.38 -3.27 -10.83
C ARG A 182 9.32 -3.30 -9.73
N LEU A 183 8.95 -2.13 -9.16
CA LEU A 183 7.90 -2.00 -8.17
C LEU A 183 6.89 -0.93 -8.58
N VAL A 184 5.60 -1.27 -8.50
CA VAL A 184 4.51 -0.32 -8.70
C VAL A 184 3.65 -0.25 -7.44
N ILE A 185 3.52 0.96 -6.90
CA ILE A 185 2.59 1.28 -5.81
C ILE A 185 1.23 1.63 -6.43
N LEU A 186 0.19 0.93 -6.02
CA LEU A 186 -1.18 1.08 -6.49
C LEU A 186 -2.01 1.66 -5.33
N ASP A 187 -2.11 3.00 -5.24
CA ASP A 187 -2.83 3.68 -4.15
C ASP A 187 -4.30 3.87 -4.53
N GLU A 188 -5.15 3.00 -3.99
CA GLU A 188 -6.59 2.93 -4.26
C GLU A 188 -6.94 2.95 -5.76
N ALA A 189 -6.11 2.28 -6.56
CA ALA A 189 -6.14 2.35 -8.02
C ALA A 189 -7.44 1.86 -8.66
N VAL A 190 -8.32 1.16 -7.94
CA VAL A 190 -9.59 0.63 -8.46
C VAL A 190 -10.82 1.12 -7.69
N SER A 191 -10.65 1.90 -6.62
CA SER A 191 -11.73 2.27 -5.68
C SER A 191 -12.86 3.12 -6.30
N ALA A 192 -12.56 3.88 -7.34
CA ALA A 192 -13.51 4.77 -8.02
C ALA A 192 -14.14 4.14 -9.28
N LEU A 193 -13.97 2.83 -9.48
CA LEU A 193 -14.45 2.12 -10.66
C LEU A 193 -15.70 1.28 -10.36
N ASP A 194 -16.58 1.14 -11.36
CA ASP A 194 -17.68 0.18 -11.29
C ASP A 194 -17.15 -1.24 -11.14
N LYS A 195 -17.83 -2.12 -10.43
CA LYS A 195 -17.38 -3.48 -10.11
C LYS A 195 -16.93 -4.32 -11.32
N SER A 196 -17.59 -4.15 -12.47
CA SER A 196 -17.19 -4.84 -13.72
C SER A 196 -15.88 -4.31 -14.29
N VAL A 197 -15.67 -3.00 -14.23
CA VAL A 197 -14.42 -2.34 -14.68
C VAL A 197 -13.29 -2.60 -13.69
N GLU A 198 -13.58 -2.60 -12.38
CA GLU A 198 -12.65 -2.99 -11.31
C GLU A 198 -12.08 -4.39 -11.59
N ALA A 199 -12.94 -5.40 -11.83
CA ALA A 199 -12.50 -6.76 -12.14
C ALA A 199 -11.61 -6.83 -13.39
N GLN A 200 -11.94 -6.07 -14.44
CA GLN A 200 -11.11 -6.00 -15.64
C GLN A 200 -9.73 -5.39 -15.37
N VAL A 201 -9.65 -4.35 -14.53
CA VAL A 201 -8.36 -3.72 -14.17
C VAL A 201 -7.53 -4.63 -13.28
N LEU A 202 -8.15 -5.37 -12.35
CA LEU A 202 -7.46 -6.34 -11.51
C LEU A 202 -6.85 -7.47 -12.34
N ASN A 203 -7.62 -8.03 -13.29
CA ASN A 203 -7.10 -9.05 -14.22
C ASN A 203 -5.95 -8.51 -15.06
N LEU A 204 -6.09 -7.27 -15.59
CA LEU A 204 -5.02 -6.59 -16.31
C LEU A 204 -3.74 -6.46 -15.45
N LEU A 205 -3.86 -6.06 -14.19
CA LEU A 205 -2.71 -5.95 -13.27
C LEU A 205 -2.05 -7.31 -13.03
N ALA A 206 -2.84 -8.39 -12.87
CA ALA A 206 -2.32 -9.75 -12.73
C ALA A 206 -1.57 -10.22 -13.99
N ASP A 207 -2.09 -9.91 -15.19
CA ASP A 207 -1.43 -10.24 -16.46
C ASP A 207 -0.12 -9.44 -16.62
N LEU A 208 -0.14 -8.14 -16.36
CA LEU A 208 1.05 -7.29 -16.41
C LEU A 208 2.12 -7.71 -15.39
N LYS A 209 1.70 -8.13 -14.18
CA LYS A 209 2.63 -8.68 -13.16
C LYS A 209 3.39 -9.88 -13.71
N ARG A 210 2.69 -10.82 -14.34
CA ARG A 210 3.30 -12.02 -14.92
C ARG A 210 4.18 -11.69 -16.13
N GLU A 211 3.72 -10.81 -17.01
CA GLU A 211 4.42 -10.46 -18.25
C GLU A 211 5.73 -9.69 -17.98
N PHE A 212 5.70 -8.73 -17.06
CA PHE A 212 6.83 -7.84 -16.77
C PHE A 212 7.61 -8.20 -15.49
N GLY A 213 7.23 -9.25 -14.76
CA GLY A 213 7.86 -9.64 -13.49
C GLY A 213 7.72 -8.57 -12.40
N LEU A 214 6.59 -7.87 -12.33
CA LEU A 214 6.39 -6.73 -11.45
C LEU A 214 6.19 -7.15 -10.00
N THR A 215 6.64 -6.30 -9.09
CA THR A 215 6.32 -6.32 -7.67
C THR A 215 5.26 -5.25 -7.39
N TYR A 216 4.25 -5.57 -6.58
CA TYR A 216 3.20 -4.61 -6.26
C TYR A 216 3.14 -4.29 -4.76
N LEU A 217 2.90 -3.03 -4.45
CA LEU A 217 2.37 -2.58 -3.17
C LEU A 217 0.95 -2.07 -3.42
N PHE A 218 -0.04 -2.85 -3.00
CA PHE A 218 -1.44 -2.61 -3.34
C PHE A 218 -2.20 -2.05 -2.14
N ILE A 219 -2.60 -0.78 -2.20
CA ILE A 219 -3.35 -0.11 -1.14
C ILE A 219 -4.82 -0.08 -1.52
N SER A 220 -5.67 -0.60 -0.64
CA SER A 220 -7.12 -0.56 -0.80
C SER A 220 -7.83 -0.57 0.55
N HIS A 221 -9.05 -0.05 0.57
CA HIS A 221 -9.98 -0.24 1.67
C HIS A 221 -10.95 -1.43 1.42
N ASP A 222 -11.01 -1.97 0.19
CA ASP A 222 -11.78 -3.16 -0.14
C ASP A 222 -10.93 -4.43 0.12
N LEU A 223 -11.26 -5.12 1.21
CA LEU A 223 -10.56 -6.31 1.64
C LEU A 223 -10.70 -7.49 0.67
N ASN A 224 -11.84 -7.59 -0.06
CA ASN A 224 -12.04 -8.63 -1.07
C ASN A 224 -11.07 -8.46 -2.24
N VAL A 225 -10.86 -7.22 -2.67
CA VAL A 225 -9.90 -6.88 -3.72
C VAL A 225 -8.48 -7.22 -3.27
N VAL A 226 -8.12 -6.88 -2.03
CA VAL A 226 -6.79 -7.19 -1.48
C VAL A 226 -6.58 -8.70 -1.37
N ARG A 227 -7.58 -9.46 -0.90
CA ARG A 227 -7.50 -10.93 -0.86
C ARG A 227 -7.25 -11.54 -2.24
N TYR A 228 -7.87 -10.97 -3.27
CA TYR A 228 -7.76 -11.49 -4.63
C TYR A 228 -6.36 -11.29 -5.24
N ILE A 229 -5.73 -10.11 -5.02
CA ILE A 229 -4.50 -9.74 -5.74
C ILE A 229 -3.22 -9.94 -4.93
N SER A 230 -3.31 -10.05 -3.59
CA SER A 230 -2.14 -10.01 -2.71
C SER A 230 -1.65 -11.38 -2.29
N ASP A 231 -0.33 -11.52 -2.16
CA ASP A 231 0.33 -12.69 -1.59
C ASP A 231 0.41 -12.56 -0.06
N ARG A 232 0.73 -11.36 0.44
CA ARG A 232 0.72 -11.00 1.87
C ARG A 232 -0.08 -9.72 2.10
N VAL A 233 -0.56 -9.54 3.32
CA VAL A 233 -1.30 -8.36 3.73
C VAL A 233 -0.69 -7.72 4.98
N LEU A 234 -0.62 -6.40 4.97
CA LEU A 234 -0.19 -5.52 6.05
C LEU A 234 -1.40 -4.72 6.51
N VAL A 235 -1.78 -4.88 7.76
CA VAL A 235 -2.91 -4.19 8.37
C VAL A 235 -2.41 -3.00 9.18
N MET A 236 -2.86 -1.79 8.82
CA MET A 236 -2.49 -0.55 9.52
C MET A 236 -3.64 -0.03 10.36
N TYR A 237 -3.30 0.46 11.57
CA TYR A 237 -4.21 1.16 12.46
C TYR A 237 -3.53 2.36 13.09
N LEU A 238 -4.12 3.57 12.94
CA LEU A 238 -3.60 4.83 13.49
C LEU A 238 -2.08 5.03 13.32
N GLY A 239 -1.55 4.76 12.12
CA GLY A 239 -0.15 4.97 11.79
C GLY A 239 0.80 3.82 12.11
N GLU A 240 0.33 2.74 12.74
CA GLU A 240 1.14 1.56 13.08
C GLU A 240 0.72 0.33 12.29
N VAL A 241 1.65 -0.62 12.12
CA VAL A 241 1.34 -1.97 11.63
C VAL A 241 0.87 -2.81 12.82
N VAL A 242 -0.33 -3.37 12.72
CA VAL A 242 -0.92 -4.19 13.77
C VAL A 242 -0.89 -5.68 13.46
N GLU A 243 -0.86 -6.03 12.17
CA GLU A 243 -0.75 -7.41 11.71
C GLU A 243 -0.14 -7.46 10.30
N LEU A 244 0.69 -8.45 10.02
CA LEU A 244 1.34 -8.69 8.74
C LEU A 244 1.44 -10.21 8.53
N GLY A 245 1.07 -10.72 7.36
CA GLY A 245 1.20 -12.15 7.09
C GLY A 245 0.72 -12.58 5.72
N PRO A 246 0.87 -13.86 5.38
CA PRO A 246 0.24 -14.45 4.22
C PRO A 246 -1.27 -14.19 4.21
N VAL A 247 -1.81 -13.83 3.05
CA VAL A 247 -3.20 -13.37 2.95
C VAL A 247 -4.19 -14.39 3.50
N ASP A 248 -4.03 -15.67 3.19
CA ASP A 248 -4.94 -16.72 3.65
C ASP A 248 -4.89 -16.89 5.17
N GLN A 249 -3.71 -16.81 5.79
CA GLN A 249 -3.57 -16.91 7.25
C GLN A 249 -4.26 -15.74 7.97
N VAL A 250 -4.05 -14.50 7.48
CA VAL A 250 -4.67 -13.32 8.09
C VAL A 250 -6.20 -13.35 7.92
N TRP A 251 -6.72 -13.96 6.82
CA TRP A 251 -8.17 -14.12 6.63
C TRP A 251 -8.77 -15.24 7.47
N ASP A 252 -8.13 -16.39 7.51
CA ASP A 252 -8.68 -17.57 8.16
C ASP A 252 -8.43 -17.57 9.69
N ALA A 253 -7.31 -17.01 10.13
CA ALA A 253 -6.90 -16.94 11.53
C ALA A 253 -6.32 -15.58 11.93
N PRO A 254 -7.09 -14.47 11.80
CA PRO A 254 -6.61 -13.14 12.15
C PRO A 254 -6.21 -13.07 13.63
N ALA A 255 -4.98 -12.64 13.89
CA ALA A 255 -4.42 -12.62 15.24
C ALA A 255 -4.82 -11.36 16.03
N HIS A 256 -4.86 -10.20 15.35
CA HIS A 256 -5.20 -8.93 16.00
C HIS A 256 -6.73 -8.71 16.02
N PRO A 257 -7.33 -8.31 17.16
CA PRO A 257 -8.78 -8.04 17.25
C PRO A 257 -9.30 -7.00 16.27
N TYR A 258 -8.49 -6.01 15.89
CA TYR A 258 -8.84 -5.04 14.86
C TYR A 258 -9.00 -5.71 13.48
N THR A 259 -8.09 -6.59 13.10
CA THR A 259 -8.18 -7.35 11.84
C THR A 259 -9.44 -8.21 11.81
N ARG A 260 -9.74 -8.92 12.91
CA ARG A 260 -10.99 -9.68 13.07
C ARG A 260 -12.22 -8.81 12.83
N ALA A 261 -12.21 -7.61 13.41
CA ALA A 261 -13.32 -6.68 13.30
C ALA A 261 -13.44 -6.08 11.88
N LEU A 262 -12.32 -5.78 11.20
CA LEU A 262 -12.32 -5.36 9.81
C LEU A 262 -12.91 -6.44 8.89
N LEU A 263 -12.48 -7.69 9.05
CA LEU A 263 -12.97 -8.82 8.26
C LEU A 263 -14.46 -9.10 8.52
N ALA A 264 -14.89 -9.00 9.79
CA ALA A 264 -16.28 -9.16 10.15
C ALA A 264 -17.20 -8.02 9.65
N ALA A 265 -16.63 -6.85 9.34
CA ALA A 265 -17.36 -5.71 8.76
C ALA A 265 -17.54 -5.82 7.23
N MET A 266 -16.92 -6.82 6.58
CA MET A 266 -17.05 -7.00 5.15
C MET A 266 -18.52 -7.33 4.78
N PRO A 267 -19.08 -6.67 3.73
CA PRO A 267 -20.38 -7.02 3.23
C PRO A 267 -20.41 -8.48 2.74
N SER A 268 -21.36 -9.26 3.22
CA SER A 268 -21.63 -10.60 2.70
C SER A 268 -22.63 -10.53 1.56
N PRO A 269 -22.40 -11.21 0.41
CA PRO A 269 -23.42 -11.37 -0.62
C PRO A 269 -24.57 -12.32 -0.18
N ASP A 270 -24.36 -13.09 0.91
CA ASP A 270 -25.36 -13.98 1.48
C ASP A 270 -26.35 -13.19 2.35
N PRO A 271 -27.64 -13.10 1.98
CA PRO A 271 -28.65 -12.36 2.72
C PRO A 271 -28.90 -12.92 4.14
N ASP A 272 -28.58 -14.19 4.38
CA ASP A 272 -28.75 -14.86 5.67
C ASP A 272 -27.58 -14.60 6.62
N ARG A 273 -26.47 -14.04 6.12
CA ARG A 273 -25.28 -13.64 6.91
C ARG A 273 -25.23 -12.14 7.17
N ARG A 274 -26.34 -11.54 7.59
CA ARG A 274 -26.38 -10.13 7.96
C ARG A 274 -25.69 -9.91 9.31
N THR A 275 -24.72 -8.98 9.33
CA THR A 275 -24.10 -8.53 10.56
C THR A 275 -25.09 -7.60 11.29
N GLU A 276 -25.75 -8.07 12.33
CA GLU A 276 -26.75 -7.30 13.09
C GLU A 276 -26.13 -6.18 13.94
N LYS A 277 -24.86 -6.34 14.34
CA LYS A 277 -24.13 -5.36 15.15
C LYS A 277 -22.81 -5.02 14.48
N PRO A 278 -22.41 -3.73 14.45
CA PRO A 278 -21.10 -3.37 13.93
C PRO A 278 -20.02 -4.11 14.75
N PRO A 279 -19.07 -4.79 14.08
CA PRO A 279 -18.05 -5.58 14.76
C PRO A 279 -17.03 -4.71 15.52
N ILE A 280 -17.01 -3.41 15.24
CA ILE A 280 -16.20 -2.41 15.95
C ILE A 280 -17.13 -1.36 16.52
N SER A 281 -17.06 -1.13 17.83
CA SER A 281 -17.81 -0.08 18.50
C SER A 281 -16.99 1.22 18.59
N GLY A 282 -17.67 2.36 18.44
CA GLY A 282 -17.08 3.70 18.56
C GLY A 282 -16.28 4.15 17.33
N ASP A 283 -16.08 5.46 17.23
CA ASP A 283 -15.28 6.08 16.19
C ASP A 283 -13.78 5.84 16.40
N PRO A 284 -12.96 5.85 15.32
CA PRO A 284 -11.51 5.82 15.46
C PRO A 284 -11.02 6.95 16.37
N PRO A 285 -10.11 6.68 17.31
CA PRO A 285 -9.51 7.74 18.12
C PRO A 285 -8.83 8.79 17.27
N ASN A 286 -8.71 10.00 17.82
CA ASN A 286 -8.07 11.09 17.11
C ASN A 286 -6.56 10.79 16.91
N PRO A 287 -6.04 10.84 15.68
CA PRO A 287 -4.62 10.59 15.41
C PRO A 287 -3.68 11.69 15.96
N ILE A 288 -4.23 12.80 16.46
CA ILE A 288 -3.45 13.87 17.09
C ILE A 288 -2.93 13.43 18.46
N ASP A 289 -3.78 12.78 19.25
CA ASP A 289 -3.44 12.26 20.58
C ASP A 289 -3.84 10.78 20.63
N PRO A 290 -3.08 9.88 19.97
CA PRO A 290 -3.45 8.47 19.96
C PRO A 290 -3.38 7.88 21.37
N PRO A 291 -4.22 6.86 21.68
CA PRO A 291 -4.19 6.19 22.96
C PRO A 291 -2.79 5.66 23.30
N THR A 292 -2.42 5.69 24.59
CA THR A 292 -1.19 5.06 25.10
C THR A 292 -1.24 3.55 24.95
N GLY A 293 -0.10 2.88 24.87
CA GLY A 293 -0.03 1.44 24.72
C GLY A 293 -0.55 0.97 23.34
N CYS A 294 -1.30 -0.12 23.30
CA CYS A 294 -1.96 -0.57 22.08
C CYS A 294 -3.01 0.45 21.64
N ARG A 295 -2.86 1.07 20.48
CA ARG A 295 -3.77 2.12 19.99
C ARG A 295 -5.21 1.66 19.81
N PHE A 296 -5.42 0.35 19.66
CA PHE A 296 -6.75 -0.24 19.52
C PHE A 296 -7.42 -0.57 20.87
N HIS A 297 -6.73 -0.46 22.02
CA HIS A 297 -7.25 -0.92 23.34
C HIS A 297 -8.59 -0.27 23.71
N THR A 298 -8.84 0.99 23.33
CA THR A 298 -10.09 1.70 23.64
C THR A 298 -11.32 1.15 22.91
N ARG A 299 -11.11 0.40 21.83
CA ARG A 299 -12.16 -0.23 21.00
C ARG A 299 -12.09 -1.76 21.05
N CYS A 300 -11.10 -2.31 21.73
CA CYS A 300 -10.86 -3.75 21.80
C CYS A 300 -11.75 -4.40 22.87
N PRO A 301 -12.60 -5.38 22.52
CA PRO A 301 -13.44 -6.07 23.51
C PRO A 301 -12.64 -6.97 24.45
N PHE A 302 -11.35 -7.16 24.19
CA PHE A 302 -10.45 -8.00 24.98
C PHE A 302 -9.35 -7.20 25.67
N ALA A 303 -9.49 -5.87 25.75
CA ALA A 303 -8.47 -5.02 26.34
C ALA A 303 -8.29 -5.30 27.84
N GLU A 304 -7.05 -5.39 28.27
CA GLU A 304 -6.62 -5.51 29.65
C GLU A 304 -5.71 -4.33 30.03
N PRO A 305 -5.45 -4.08 31.33
CA PRO A 305 -4.58 -2.98 31.78
C PRO A 305 -3.21 -2.97 31.07
N LEU A 306 -2.66 -4.13 30.76
CA LEU A 306 -1.42 -4.28 30.01
C LEU A 306 -1.50 -3.56 28.66
N CYS A 307 -2.64 -3.67 27.96
CA CYS A 307 -2.84 -3.08 26.64
C CYS A 307 -2.83 -1.54 26.66
N ALA A 308 -3.22 -0.92 27.76
CA ALA A 308 -3.20 0.54 27.91
C ALA A 308 -1.82 1.06 28.34
N ASN A 309 -1.03 0.24 29.04
CA ASN A 309 0.22 0.65 29.68
C ASN A 309 1.45 0.47 28.77
N ALA A 310 1.41 -0.46 27.83
CA ALA A 310 2.55 -0.77 26.96
C ALA A 310 2.10 -1.01 25.50
N THR A 311 2.95 -0.60 24.55
CA THR A 311 2.72 -0.82 23.11
C THR A 311 3.27 -2.20 22.73
N PRO A 312 2.42 -3.12 22.23
CA PRO A 312 2.90 -4.41 21.75
C PRO A 312 3.77 -4.22 20.51
N LYS A 313 4.85 -4.99 20.42
CA LYS A 313 5.70 -5.01 19.24
C LYS A 313 5.15 -5.99 18.23
N LEU A 314 5.33 -5.70 16.94
CA LEU A 314 5.08 -6.67 15.87
C LEU A 314 6.00 -7.87 16.09
N THR A 315 5.41 -9.03 16.34
CA THR A 315 6.11 -10.25 16.77
C THR A 315 5.67 -11.40 15.88
N ALA A 316 6.63 -12.21 15.44
CA ALA A 316 6.36 -13.41 14.65
C ALA A 316 5.56 -14.42 15.48
N LEU A 317 4.47 -14.91 14.91
CA LEU A 317 3.58 -15.92 15.52
C LEU A 317 3.91 -17.33 15.04
N ASP A 318 4.47 -17.43 13.84
CA ASP A 318 4.86 -18.68 13.21
C ASP A 318 6.11 -18.54 12.32
N ARG A 319 6.50 -19.65 11.67
CA ARG A 319 7.64 -19.68 10.75
C ARG A 319 7.27 -19.27 9.31
N MET A 320 6.00 -19.05 9.01
CA MET A 320 5.51 -18.68 7.68
C MET A 320 5.41 -17.17 7.49
N GLY A 321 5.78 -16.38 8.50
CA GLY A 321 5.85 -14.93 8.44
C GLY A 321 4.53 -14.23 8.82
N HIS A 322 3.68 -14.88 9.63
CA HIS A 322 2.55 -14.24 10.27
C HIS A 322 3.03 -13.52 11.53
N GLU A 323 2.81 -12.22 11.61
CA GLU A 323 3.25 -11.34 12.69
C GLU A 323 2.08 -10.51 13.20
N ALA A 324 1.99 -10.28 14.52
CA ALA A 324 0.99 -9.39 15.09
C ALA A 324 1.54 -8.55 16.27
N ALA A 325 1.04 -7.33 16.38
CA ALA A 325 1.29 -6.43 17.50
C ALA A 325 0.13 -6.52 18.50
N CYS A 326 -0.04 -7.69 19.12
CA CYS A 326 -1.14 -7.96 20.05
C CYS A 326 -0.72 -8.88 21.19
N TYR A 327 -0.85 -8.41 22.43
CA TYR A 327 -0.54 -9.23 23.60
C TYR A 327 -1.36 -10.51 23.70
N MET A 328 -2.60 -10.51 23.18
CA MET A 328 -3.44 -11.70 23.14
C MET A 328 -2.88 -12.80 22.20
N ALA A 329 -2.08 -12.43 21.21
CA ALA A 329 -1.50 -13.35 20.24
C ALA A 329 -0.06 -13.78 20.59
N ILE A 330 0.62 -13.04 21.48
CA ILE A 330 2.04 -13.26 21.81
C ILE A 330 2.15 -14.21 23.02
N PRO A 331 2.78 -15.39 22.89
CA PRO A 331 3.02 -16.30 24.02
C PRO A 331 3.79 -15.60 25.16
N GLY A 332 3.44 -15.89 26.40
CA GLY A 332 4.13 -15.34 27.57
C GLY A 332 3.95 -13.84 27.79
N SER A 333 3.10 -13.15 27.05
CA SER A 333 2.90 -11.69 27.13
C SER A 333 2.28 -11.22 28.45
N GLY A 334 1.68 -12.11 29.23
CA GLY A 334 0.93 -11.78 30.45
C GLY A 334 -0.56 -11.46 30.21
N HIS A 335 -1.03 -11.45 28.96
CA HIS A 335 -2.47 -11.32 28.66
C HIS A 335 -3.22 -12.60 29.01
N SER A 336 -4.41 -12.52 29.62
CA SER A 336 -5.16 -13.70 30.07
C SER A 336 -5.53 -14.69 28.96
N ARG A 337 -5.60 -14.20 27.71
CA ARG A 337 -5.88 -14.99 26.50
C ARG A 337 -4.65 -15.33 25.66
N ALA A 338 -3.45 -14.99 26.13
CA ALA A 338 -2.23 -15.33 25.42
C ALA A 338 -2.06 -16.86 25.32
N PRO A 339 -1.50 -17.39 24.23
CA PRO A 339 -1.10 -18.79 24.16
C PRO A 339 -0.10 -19.11 25.28
N ARG A 340 -0.17 -20.34 25.81
CA ARG A 340 0.84 -20.80 26.78
C ARG A 340 2.17 -20.96 26.03
N GLU A 341 3.27 -20.59 26.70
CA GLU A 341 4.58 -20.96 26.18
C GLU A 341 4.65 -22.49 26.07
N GLU A 342 4.88 -22.99 24.87
CA GLU A 342 5.24 -24.41 24.71
C GLU A 342 6.59 -24.58 25.41
N THR A 343 6.61 -25.25 26.54
CA THR A 343 7.86 -25.73 27.17
C THR A 343 8.51 -26.71 26.20
N ALA A 344 9.65 -26.28 25.62
CA ALA A 344 10.48 -27.07 24.71
C ALA A 344 11.00 -28.34 25.37
#